data_f1e007ba114afa62551fde9e1419bb0a
#
_entry.id   f1e007ba114afa62551fde9e1419bb0a
#
_cell.length_a   1.000
_cell.length_b   1.000
_cell.length_c   1.000
_cell.angle_alpha   90.00
_cell.angle_beta   90.00
_cell.angle_gamma   90.00
#
_symmetry.space_group_name_H-M   'P 1'
#
loop_
_entity.id
_entity.type
_entity.pdbx_description
1 polymer ?
#
loop_
_entity_poly.entity_id
_entity_poly.type
_entity_poly.pdbx_seq_one_letter_code
_entity_poly.pdbx_strand_id
1 'polypeptide(L)'
;MAQNKRLIFKVNGLEKDYGSYQALKVKKLEIHPGTIYGIIGTVGSGKSTLLNILAGIDKESSGTVLYEDNPYETNWLGRIKVHDDIFFSKAPSFNRSGGTVEQYIAAKFNKKKNVIQNRYFKDGSFKNLWTRNMKEISVGEMNWLGMILACETDPRVLLIDDYGTYFNSNMEKDFRNKITGMNRTLGTTIILSAPSDIYIKHFASVLIYLDHGHIWKIRPGISKNRNPGQRNDKKKYTKGKNRNRKRNPRRK
;
A
#
# COMPACT_ATOMS: atom_id res chain seq x y z
N MET A 1 -21.99 21.44 -8.44
CA MET A 1 -20.60 21.75 -8.06
C MET A 1 -19.91 20.42 -7.75
N ALA A 2 -18.89 20.05 -8.53
CA ALA A 2 -18.12 18.84 -8.25
C ALA A 2 -17.40 19.03 -6.90
N GLN A 3 -17.71 18.20 -5.90
CA GLN A 3 -16.93 18.17 -4.66
C GLN A 3 -15.50 17.84 -5.05
N ASN A 4 -14.58 18.79 -4.86
CA ASN A 4 -13.14 18.56 -5.00
C ASN A 4 -12.77 17.50 -3.95
N LYS A 5 -12.70 16.23 -4.37
CA LYS A 5 -12.27 15.15 -3.47
C LYS A 5 -10.83 15.41 -3.09
N ARG A 6 -10.60 15.80 -1.83
CA ARG A 6 -9.25 16.01 -1.28
C ARG A 6 -8.41 14.76 -1.54
N LEU A 7 -7.25 14.93 -2.16
CA LEU A 7 -6.29 13.85 -2.40
C LEU A 7 -5.29 13.80 -1.25
N ILE A 8 -4.81 12.60 -0.92
CA ILE A 8 -3.72 12.44 0.05
C ILE A 8 -2.37 12.62 -0.64
N PHE A 9 -2.24 12.07 -1.87
CA PHE A 9 -1.10 12.36 -2.74
C PHE A 9 -1.59 12.71 -4.14
N LYS A 10 -0.92 13.69 -4.75
CA LYS A 10 -1.07 14.07 -6.14
C LYS A 10 0.29 14.09 -6.81
N VAL A 11 0.46 13.24 -7.80
CA VAL A 11 1.70 13.07 -8.55
C VAL A 11 1.44 13.49 -10.00
N ASN A 12 2.27 14.40 -10.54
CA ASN A 12 2.19 14.83 -11.92
C ASN A 12 3.58 14.87 -12.55
N GLY A 13 3.74 14.16 -13.68
CA GLY A 13 4.97 14.14 -14.45
C GLY A 13 6.21 13.71 -13.66
N LEU A 14 6.02 12.83 -12.65
CA LEU A 14 7.10 12.35 -11.81
C LEU A 14 8.12 11.55 -12.61
N GLU A 15 9.36 11.98 -12.59
CA GLU A 15 10.49 11.20 -13.06
C GLU A 15 11.54 11.07 -11.94
N LYS A 16 12.20 9.93 -11.89
CA LYS A 16 13.31 9.67 -10.99
C LYS A 16 14.43 8.96 -11.73
N ASP A 17 15.56 9.62 -11.76
CA ASP A 17 16.79 9.13 -12.38
C ASP A 17 17.86 8.91 -11.30
N TYR A 18 18.61 7.82 -11.43
CA TYR A 18 19.82 7.54 -10.68
C TYR A 18 20.98 7.48 -11.67
N GLY A 19 21.64 8.62 -11.90
CA GLY A 19 22.60 8.77 -12.97
C GLY A 19 21.96 8.59 -14.35
N SER A 20 22.41 7.61 -15.13
CA SER A 20 21.84 7.29 -16.45
C SER A 20 20.62 6.36 -16.39
N TYR A 21 20.26 5.83 -15.22
CA TYR A 21 19.16 4.88 -15.05
C TYR A 21 17.88 5.59 -14.65
N GLN A 22 16.87 5.56 -15.52
CA GLN A 22 15.53 6.06 -15.21
C GLN A 22 14.75 5.02 -14.41
N ALA A 23 14.57 5.27 -13.11
CA ALA A 23 13.90 4.35 -12.19
C ALA A 23 12.38 4.51 -12.18
N LEU A 24 11.87 5.73 -12.46
CA LEU A 24 10.44 6.03 -12.51
C LEU A 24 10.12 7.04 -13.61
N LYS A 25 8.94 6.85 -14.22
CA LYS A 25 8.29 7.81 -15.11
C LYS A 25 6.77 7.67 -14.98
N VAL A 26 6.17 8.44 -14.09
CA VAL A 26 4.75 8.39 -13.77
C VAL A 26 4.07 9.69 -14.20
N LYS A 27 3.27 9.63 -15.26
CA LYS A 27 2.58 10.82 -15.81
C LYS A 27 1.61 11.44 -14.82
N LYS A 28 0.78 10.61 -14.19
CA LYS A 28 -0.23 11.04 -13.21
C LYS A 28 -0.57 9.90 -12.26
N LEU A 29 -0.64 10.21 -10.96
CA LEU A 29 -1.17 9.30 -9.94
C LEU A 29 -1.89 10.11 -8.87
N GLU A 30 -3.12 9.71 -8.55
CA GLU A 30 -3.95 10.31 -7.51
C GLU A 30 -4.27 9.25 -6.45
N ILE A 31 -3.94 9.54 -5.20
CA ILE A 31 -4.20 8.68 -4.05
C ILE A 31 -5.26 9.36 -3.17
N HIS A 32 -6.36 8.66 -2.93
CA HIS A 32 -7.44 9.14 -2.08
C HIS A 32 -7.22 8.72 -0.62
N PRO A 33 -7.60 9.58 0.35
CA PRO A 33 -7.50 9.25 1.77
C PRO A 33 -8.37 8.05 2.13
N GLY A 34 -7.98 7.33 3.20
CA GLY A 34 -8.75 6.21 3.74
C GLY A 34 -8.89 5.01 2.79
N THR A 35 -7.99 4.86 1.82
CA THR A 35 -8.05 3.81 0.80
C THR A 35 -6.81 2.92 0.91
N ILE A 36 -6.98 1.62 0.67
CA ILE A 36 -5.86 0.65 0.61
C ILE A 36 -5.46 0.46 -0.86
N TYR A 37 -4.21 0.80 -1.17
CA TYR A 37 -3.59 0.64 -2.49
C TYR A 37 -2.56 -0.49 -2.48
N GLY A 38 -2.54 -1.30 -3.53
CA GLY A 38 -1.46 -2.25 -3.81
C GLY A 38 -0.66 -1.81 -5.03
N ILE A 39 0.65 -1.62 -4.87
CA ILE A 39 1.60 -1.37 -5.98
C ILE A 39 2.26 -2.69 -6.33
N ILE A 40 1.98 -3.20 -7.52
CA ILE A 40 2.39 -4.52 -7.98
C ILE A 40 3.41 -4.39 -9.10
N GLY A 41 4.46 -5.21 -9.06
CA GLY A 41 5.45 -5.27 -10.14
C GLY A 41 6.65 -6.12 -9.75
N THR A 42 7.40 -6.56 -10.75
CA THR A 42 8.61 -7.36 -10.55
C THR A 42 9.71 -6.58 -9.81
N VAL A 43 10.77 -7.26 -9.42
CA VAL A 43 11.98 -6.62 -8.88
C VAL A 43 12.52 -5.65 -9.94
N GLY A 44 12.92 -4.45 -9.52
CA GLY A 44 13.41 -3.41 -10.44
C GLY A 44 12.31 -2.58 -11.14
N SER A 45 11.01 -2.85 -10.91
CA SER A 45 9.93 -2.10 -11.56
C SER A 45 9.73 -0.66 -11.02
N GLY A 46 10.45 -0.22 -9.97
CA GLY A 46 10.36 1.12 -9.41
C GLY A 46 9.45 1.27 -8.18
N LYS A 47 8.88 0.17 -7.62
CA LYS A 47 7.97 0.22 -6.45
C LYS A 47 8.57 0.90 -5.24
N SER A 48 9.74 0.44 -4.81
CA SER A 48 10.44 1.01 -3.65
C SER A 48 10.85 2.46 -3.88
N THR A 49 11.22 2.81 -5.11
CA THR A 49 11.51 4.21 -5.49
C THR A 49 10.27 5.08 -5.36
N LEU A 50 9.11 4.61 -5.86
CA LEU A 50 7.85 5.34 -5.70
C LEU A 50 7.48 5.52 -4.22
N LEU A 51 7.57 4.45 -3.42
CA LEU A 51 7.29 4.54 -1.98
C LEU A 51 8.27 5.47 -1.24
N ASN A 52 9.57 5.44 -1.57
CA ASN A 52 10.56 6.35 -0.97
C ASN A 52 10.22 7.82 -1.26
N ILE A 53 9.78 8.13 -2.48
CA ILE A 53 9.38 9.49 -2.86
C ILE A 53 8.10 9.90 -2.14
N LEU A 54 7.08 9.01 -2.08
CA LEU A 54 5.85 9.28 -1.32
C LEU A 54 6.10 9.39 0.19
N ALA A 55 7.16 8.76 0.71
CA ALA A 55 7.58 8.90 2.11
C ALA A 55 8.38 10.18 2.39
N GLY A 56 8.77 10.92 1.36
CA GLY A 56 9.68 12.06 1.51
C GLY A 56 11.12 11.67 1.87
N ILE A 57 11.51 10.41 1.63
CA ILE A 57 12.87 9.91 1.89
C ILE A 57 13.79 10.22 0.70
N ASP A 58 13.22 10.15 -0.50
CA ASP A 58 13.92 10.47 -1.75
C ASP A 58 13.16 11.57 -2.50
N LYS A 59 13.88 12.33 -3.32
CA LYS A 59 13.34 13.44 -4.09
C LYS A 59 13.22 13.05 -5.56
N GLU A 60 12.16 13.52 -6.20
CA GLU A 60 12.00 13.44 -7.66
C GLU A 60 13.14 14.16 -8.41
N SER A 61 13.48 13.67 -9.59
CA SER A 61 14.40 14.34 -10.53
C SER A 61 13.65 15.42 -11.32
N SER A 62 12.38 15.18 -11.65
CA SER A 62 11.47 16.13 -12.28
C SER A 62 10.00 15.83 -11.95
N GLY A 63 9.11 16.77 -12.25
CA GLY A 63 7.69 16.67 -11.95
C GLY A 63 7.33 17.21 -10.57
N THR A 64 6.17 16.78 -10.04
CA THR A 64 5.67 17.25 -8.74
C THR A 64 5.02 16.12 -7.96
N VAL A 65 5.29 16.09 -6.65
CA VAL A 65 4.62 15.23 -5.68
C VAL A 65 4.09 16.10 -4.55
N LEU A 66 2.77 16.10 -4.39
CA LEU A 66 2.09 16.87 -3.35
C LEU A 66 1.50 15.91 -2.31
N TYR A 67 1.70 16.23 -1.05
CA TYR A 67 1.00 15.62 0.08
C TYR A 67 -0.05 16.60 0.58
N GLU A 68 -1.34 16.21 0.54
CA GLU A 68 -2.49 17.08 0.89
C GLU A 68 -2.45 18.45 0.21
N ASP A 69 -2.20 18.44 -1.12
CA ASP A 69 -2.07 19.61 -1.99
C ASP A 69 -0.85 20.51 -1.72
N ASN A 70 0.03 20.14 -0.79
CA ASN A 70 1.25 20.88 -0.46
C ASN A 70 2.50 20.14 -0.93
N PRO A 71 3.52 20.84 -1.46
CA PRO A 71 4.82 20.25 -1.71
C PRO A 71 5.48 19.89 -0.37
N TYR A 72 6.39 18.91 -0.40
CA TYR A 72 7.19 18.60 0.77
C TYR A 72 8.08 19.79 1.19
N GLU A 73 8.07 20.09 2.48
CA GLU A 73 9.00 21.06 3.04
C GLU A 73 10.44 20.57 2.91
N THR A 74 11.35 21.47 2.60
CA THR A 74 12.78 21.18 2.58
C THR A 74 13.50 22.02 3.63
N ASN A 75 14.56 21.45 4.23
CA ASN A 75 15.45 22.23 5.07
C ASN A 75 16.37 23.13 4.23
N TRP A 76 17.18 23.96 4.88
CA TRP A 76 18.13 24.86 4.23
C TRP A 76 19.19 24.17 3.35
N LEU A 77 19.42 22.85 3.55
CA LEU A 77 20.28 21.99 2.72
C LEU A 77 19.52 21.34 1.55
N GLY A 78 18.26 21.70 1.32
CA GLY A 78 17.41 21.10 0.28
C GLY A 78 16.97 19.66 0.56
N ARG A 79 17.19 19.12 1.77
CA ARG A 79 16.69 17.79 2.17
C ARG A 79 15.24 17.89 2.58
N ILE A 80 14.43 16.93 2.13
CA ILE A 80 13.01 16.85 2.49
C ILE A 80 12.89 16.62 4.00
N LYS A 81 11.99 17.38 4.63
CA LYS A 81 11.53 17.12 5.99
C LYS A 81 10.43 16.06 5.92
N VAL A 82 10.73 14.87 6.42
CA VAL A 82 9.75 13.78 6.47
C VAL A 82 8.55 14.21 7.32
N HIS A 83 7.35 13.96 6.80
CA HIS A 83 6.11 14.33 7.49
C HIS A 83 5.78 13.31 8.59
N ASP A 84 5.48 13.77 9.80
CA ASP A 84 5.22 12.89 10.96
C ASP A 84 3.99 12.00 10.78
N ASP A 85 3.03 12.40 9.95
CA ASP A 85 1.83 11.64 9.63
C ASP A 85 2.06 10.49 8.65
N ILE A 86 3.23 10.43 8.01
CA ILE A 86 3.60 9.40 7.05
C ILE A 86 4.57 8.44 7.71
N PHE A 87 4.13 7.20 7.91
CA PHE A 87 5.00 6.14 8.38
C PHE A 87 5.39 5.20 7.25
N PHE A 88 6.69 5.01 7.06
CA PHE A 88 7.23 4.06 6.09
C PHE A 88 7.84 2.85 6.82
N SER A 89 7.28 1.67 6.59
CA SER A 89 7.67 0.42 7.24
C SER A 89 8.88 -0.25 6.60
N LYS A 90 9.59 0.43 5.67
CA LYS A 90 10.86 -0.10 5.20
C LYS A 90 11.70 -0.38 6.43
N ALA A 91 12.19 -1.64 6.55
CA ALA A 91 12.98 -2.05 7.71
C ALA A 91 13.84 -0.85 8.10
N PRO A 92 13.52 -0.18 9.18
CA PRO A 92 14.29 1.00 9.51
C PRO A 92 15.71 0.50 9.50
N SER A 93 16.64 1.34 9.10
CA SER A 93 17.97 1.26 9.64
C SER A 93 17.80 1.37 11.17
N PHE A 94 17.21 0.31 11.77
CA PHE A 94 17.28 0.14 13.19
C PHE A 94 18.76 0.15 13.44
N ASN A 95 19.28 1.28 13.91
CA ASN A 95 20.54 1.27 14.56
C ASN A 95 20.48 0.03 15.43
N ARG A 96 21.20 -1.01 15.07
CA ARG A 96 21.33 -2.22 15.87
C ARG A 96 22.06 -1.85 17.17
N SER A 97 21.53 -0.80 17.82
CA SER A 97 21.94 -0.41 19.17
C SER A 97 21.69 -1.61 20.03
N GLY A 98 22.69 -2.03 20.78
CA GLY A 98 22.54 -3.15 21.70
C GLY A 98 21.32 -2.93 22.58
N GLY A 99 20.66 -4.03 22.93
CA GLY A 99 19.45 -4.00 23.75
C GLY A 99 18.41 -4.97 23.25
N THR A 100 17.41 -5.22 24.07
CA THR A 100 16.30 -6.14 23.73
C THR A 100 15.21 -5.41 22.96
N VAL A 101 14.32 -6.16 22.29
CA VAL A 101 13.12 -5.63 21.65
C VAL A 101 12.26 -4.85 22.67
N GLU A 102 12.15 -5.36 23.91
CA GLU A 102 11.48 -4.67 25.01
C GLU A 102 12.05 -3.28 25.25
N GLN A 103 13.38 -3.17 25.39
CA GLN A 103 14.07 -1.90 25.64
C GLN A 103 13.86 -0.93 24.48
N TYR A 104 13.91 -1.42 23.24
CA TYR A 104 13.65 -0.62 22.06
C TYR A 104 12.22 -0.06 22.04
N ILE A 105 11.23 -0.92 22.33
CA ILE A 105 9.82 -0.50 22.39
C ILE A 105 9.59 0.46 23.56
N ALA A 106 10.20 0.20 24.72
CA ALA A 106 10.10 1.09 25.87
C ALA A 106 10.67 2.49 25.58
N ALA A 107 11.79 2.58 24.89
CA ALA A 107 12.38 3.87 24.50
C ALA A 107 11.46 4.67 23.56
N LYS A 108 10.77 4.00 22.63
CA LYS A 108 9.93 4.65 21.63
C LYS A 108 8.49 4.86 22.09
N PHE A 109 7.93 3.94 22.88
CA PHE A 109 6.53 3.89 23.29
C PHE A 109 6.36 3.65 24.80
N ASN A 110 7.09 4.36 25.65
CA ASN A 110 7.13 4.11 27.08
C ASN A 110 5.73 3.93 27.71
N LYS A 111 4.81 4.87 27.44
CA LYS A 111 3.43 4.81 27.96
C LYS A 111 2.59 3.65 27.41
N LYS A 112 2.93 3.12 26.23
CA LYS A 112 2.21 2.03 25.56
C LYS A 112 2.93 0.67 25.68
N LYS A 113 4.09 0.59 26.33
CA LYS A 113 4.94 -0.63 26.40
C LYS A 113 4.14 -1.88 26.77
N ASN A 114 3.42 -1.86 27.87
CA ASN A 114 2.66 -3.02 28.36
C ASN A 114 1.48 -3.37 27.42
N VAL A 115 0.86 -2.38 26.81
CA VAL A 115 -0.21 -2.60 25.82
C VAL A 115 0.35 -3.28 24.58
N ILE A 116 1.51 -2.85 24.08
CA ILE A 116 2.20 -3.44 22.94
C ILE A 116 2.63 -4.88 23.27
N GLN A 117 3.23 -5.11 24.45
CA GLN A 117 3.60 -6.44 24.89
C GLN A 117 2.39 -7.39 24.91
N ASN A 118 1.30 -7.01 25.54
CA ASN A 118 0.09 -7.83 25.63
C ASN A 118 -0.57 -8.07 24.27
N ARG A 119 -0.48 -7.11 23.36
CA ARG A 119 -1.13 -7.18 22.04
C ARG A 119 -0.37 -8.06 21.06
N TYR A 120 0.97 -8.06 21.10
CA TYR A 120 1.78 -8.66 20.04
C TYR A 120 2.74 -9.75 20.53
N PHE A 121 3.07 -9.79 21.82
CA PHE A 121 4.13 -10.66 22.35
C PHE A 121 3.66 -11.56 23.51
N LYS A 122 2.38 -11.48 23.90
CA LYS A 122 1.87 -12.29 25.00
C LYS A 122 1.83 -13.78 24.62
N ASP A 123 1.37 -14.05 23.40
CA ASP A 123 1.11 -15.39 22.89
C ASP A 123 1.67 -15.55 21.47
N GLY A 124 1.84 -16.81 21.03
CA GLY A 124 2.21 -17.14 19.66
C GLY A 124 3.70 -17.11 19.37
N SER A 125 4.03 -17.10 18.07
CA SER A 125 5.41 -17.28 17.56
C SER A 125 6.38 -16.17 17.95
N PHE A 126 5.89 -15.02 18.37
CA PHE A 126 6.71 -13.85 18.70
C PHE A 126 6.89 -13.60 20.20
N LYS A 127 6.36 -14.47 21.07
CA LYS A 127 6.51 -14.32 22.51
C LYS A 127 7.97 -14.19 22.92
N ASN A 128 8.82 -15.05 22.38
CA ASN A 128 10.25 -15.07 22.71
C ASN A 128 11.03 -13.89 22.11
N LEU A 129 10.45 -13.18 21.14
CA LEU A 129 11.09 -12.04 20.51
C LEU A 129 11.21 -10.86 21.47
N TRP A 130 10.30 -10.73 22.44
CA TRP A 130 10.27 -9.64 23.40
C TRP A 130 11.59 -9.42 24.15
N THR A 131 12.21 -10.52 24.58
CA THR A 131 13.46 -10.52 25.37
C THR A 131 14.72 -10.69 24.52
N ARG A 132 14.57 -10.93 23.20
CA ARG A 132 15.73 -11.14 22.31
C ARG A 132 16.46 -9.84 22.02
N ASN A 133 17.78 -9.97 21.84
CA ASN A 133 18.61 -8.84 21.46
C ASN A 133 18.32 -8.42 20.02
N MET A 134 18.22 -7.12 19.78
CA MET A 134 17.97 -6.53 18.45
C MET A 134 18.99 -6.94 17.39
N LYS A 135 20.21 -7.32 17.78
CA LYS A 135 21.26 -7.81 16.87
C LYS A 135 21.02 -9.24 16.39
N GLU A 136 20.21 -10.01 17.12
CA GLU A 136 19.99 -11.45 16.90
C GLU A 136 18.68 -11.76 16.20
N ILE A 137 17.81 -10.75 16.00
CA ILE A 137 16.55 -10.95 15.31
C ILE A 137 16.77 -11.07 13.80
N SER A 138 16.04 -11.97 13.17
CA SER A 138 16.08 -12.19 11.71
C SER A 138 15.50 -11.03 10.94
N VAL A 139 15.77 -10.96 9.64
CA VAL A 139 15.19 -9.93 8.73
C VAL A 139 13.66 -9.98 8.75
N GLY A 140 13.06 -11.18 8.78
CA GLY A 140 11.60 -11.34 8.87
C GLY A 140 11.02 -10.80 10.17
N GLU A 141 11.63 -11.10 11.31
CA GLU A 141 11.25 -10.58 12.63
C GLU A 141 11.44 -9.07 12.71
N MET A 142 12.49 -8.54 12.08
CA MET A 142 12.74 -7.10 12.00
C MET A 142 11.64 -6.38 11.20
N ASN A 143 11.25 -6.94 10.05
CA ASN A 143 10.15 -6.39 9.25
C ASN A 143 8.83 -6.42 10.04
N TRP A 144 8.54 -7.54 10.72
CA TRP A 144 7.35 -7.67 11.56
C TRP A 144 7.35 -6.64 12.70
N LEU A 145 8.47 -6.46 13.38
CA LEU A 145 8.63 -5.42 14.40
C LEU A 145 8.40 -4.01 13.82
N GLY A 146 8.98 -3.70 12.66
CA GLY A 146 8.76 -2.43 11.96
C GLY A 146 7.28 -2.16 11.70
N MET A 147 6.52 -3.19 11.31
CA MET A 147 5.09 -3.08 11.08
C MET A 147 4.27 -2.88 12.34
N ILE A 148 4.61 -3.55 13.45
CA ILE A 148 4.00 -3.26 14.75
C ILE A 148 4.19 -1.80 15.14
N LEU A 149 5.43 -1.32 15.02
CA LEU A 149 5.74 0.06 15.34
C LEU A 149 4.93 1.03 14.49
N ALA A 150 4.79 0.73 13.18
CA ALA A 150 3.95 1.48 12.29
C ALA A 150 2.49 1.54 12.77
N CYS A 151 1.94 0.41 13.18
CA CYS A 151 0.57 0.34 13.70
C CYS A 151 0.39 1.13 15.01
N GLU A 152 1.41 1.19 15.85
CA GLU A 152 1.31 1.87 17.15
C GLU A 152 1.57 3.38 17.08
N THR A 153 2.08 3.89 15.95
CA THR A 153 2.21 5.34 15.70
C THR A 153 0.90 5.98 15.23
N ASP A 154 -0.13 5.19 14.90
CA ASP A 154 -1.41 5.65 14.35
C ASP A 154 -1.24 6.62 13.18
N PRO A 155 -0.48 6.25 12.14
CA PRO A 155 -0.16 7.17 11.06
C PRO A 155 -1.38 7.48 10.20
N ARG A 156 -1.44 8.68 9.62
CA ARG A 156 -2.42 9.04 8.60
C ARG A 156 -2.19 8.30 7.29
N VAL A 157 -0.90 8.09 6.95
CA VAL A 157 -0.46 7.30 5.80
C VAL A 157 0.52 6.22 6.25
N LEU A 158 0.23 4.99 5.92
CA LEU A 158 1.09 3.84 6.14
C LEU A 158 1.60 3.32 4.80
N LEU A 159 2.91 3.41 4.58
CA LEU A 159 3.60 2.87 3.42
C LEU A 159 4.32 1.58 3.81
N ILE A 160 4.10 0.50 3.07
CA ILE A 160 4.70 -0.82 3.35
C ILE A 160 5.37 -1.35 2.09
N ASP A 161 6.69 -1.50 2.14
CA ASP A 161 7.44 -2.10 1.03
C ASP A 161 7.55 -3.62 1.20
N ASP A 162 7.55 -4.34 0.06
CA ASP A 162 7.71 -5.79 -0.02
C ASP A 162 6.75 -6.58 0.88
N TYR A 163 5.47 -6.19 0.91
CA TYR A 163 4.42 -6.84 1.70
C TYR A 163 4.35 -8.35 1.42
N GLY A 164 4.38 -9.13 2.47
CA GLY A 164 4.23 -10.59 2.42
C GLY A 164 5.51 -11.36 2.10
N THR A 165 6.60 -10.70 1.72
CA THR A 165 7.86 -11.37 1.34
C THR A 165 8.46 -12.22 2.47
N TYR A 166 8.31 -11.76 3.70
CA TYR A 166 8.89 -12.41 4.89
C TYR A 166 7.86 -13.03 5.82
N PHE A 167 6.60 -13.18 5.38
CA PHE A 167 5.52 -13.69 6.20
C PHE A 167 5.22 -15.15 5.92
N ASN A 168 5.00 -15.93 6.97
CA ASN A 168 4.21 -17.14 6.84
C ASN A 168 2.71 -16.80 6.77
N SER A 169 1.88 -17.79 6.45
CA SER A 169 0.43 -17.57 6.21
C SER A 169 -0.30 -17.00 7.44
N ASN A 170 0.11 -17.40 8.67
CA ASN A 170 -0.52 -16.89 9.88
C ASN A 170 -0.12 -15.44 10.15
N MET A 171 1.17 -15.11 10.01
CA MET A 171 1.67 -13.75 10.12
C MET A 171 0.99 -12.82 9.13
N GLU A 172 0.85 -13.25 7.88
CA GLU A 172 0.19 -12.46 6.83
C GLU A 172 -1.27 -12.19 7.21
N LYS A 173 -1.99 -13.21 7.64
CA LYS A 173 -3.40 -13.09 8.04
C LYS A 173 -3.57 -12.11 9.21
N ASP A 174 -2.77 -12.24 10.25
CA ASP A 174 -2.85 -11.40 11.44
C ASP A 174 -2.51 -9.95 11.11
N PHE A 175 -1.44 -9.74 10.33
CA PHE A 175 -1.05 -8.41 9.91
C PHE A 175 -2.08 -7.76 8.98
N ARG A 176 -2.59 -8.50 7.99
CA ARG A 176 -3.67 -8.02 7.13
C ARG A 176 -4.91 -7.61 7.91
N ASN A 177 -5.33 -8.42 8.91
CA ASN A 177 -6.45 -8.06 9.78
C ASN A 177 -6.17 -6.76 10.54
N LYS A 178 -4.95 -6.58 11.01
CA LYS A 178 -4.55 -5.37 11.73
C LYS A 178 -4.61 -4.12 10.84
N ILE A 179 -3.95 -4.14 9.68
CA ILE A 179 -3.94 -2.97 8.79
C ILE A 179 -5.32 -2.67 8.21
N THR A 180 -6.11 -3.69 7.87
CA THR A 180 -7.50 -3.47 7.41
C THR A 180 -8.38 -2.92 8.53
N GLY A 181 -8.15 -3.32 9.78
CA GLY A 181 -8.75 -2.73 10.97
C GLY A 181 -8.42 -1.24 11.08
N MET A 182 -7.14 -0.87 11.02
CA MET A 182 -6.71 0.54 11.04
C MET A 182 -7.36 1.37 9.94
N ASN A 183 -7.39 0.86 8.71
CA ASN A 183 -8.05 1.55 7.61
C ASN A 183 -9.53 1.81 7.90
N ARG A 184 -10.26 0.81 8.45
CA ARG A 184 -11.71 0.94 8.74
C ARG A 184 -12.01 1.86 9.92
N THR A 185 -11.22 1.78 11.00
CA THR A 185 -11.52 2.47 12.26
C THR A 185 -10.88 3.84 12.37
N LEU A 186 -9.70 4.02 11.80
CA LEU A 186 -8.92 5.25 11.89
C LEU A 186 -8.89 6.04 10.56
N GLY A 187 -9.37 5.45 9.47
CA GLY A 187 -9.29 6.08 8.15
C GLY A 187 -7.88 6.16 7.58
N THR A 188 -6.93 5.37 8.12
CA THR A 188 -5.54 5.35 7.64
C THR A 188 -5.47 4.99 6.17
N THR A 189 -4.78 5.80 5.37
CA THR A 189 -4.44 5.47 3.98
C THR A 189 -3.28 4.50 3.97
N ILE A 190 -3.43 3.37 3.27
CA ILE A 190 -2.41 2.31 3.26
C ILE A 190 -1.95 2.07 1.84
N ILE A 191 -0.64 2.10 1.60
CA ILE A 191 -0.03 1.82 0.30
C ILE A 191 0.99 0.70 0.49
N LEU A 192 0.72 -0.44 -0.15
CA LEU A 192 1.52 -1.65 -0.04
C LEU A 192 2.24 -1.92 -1.35
N SER A 193 3.51 -2.26 -1.33
CA SER A 193 4.17 -2.83 -2.51
C SER A 193 4.30 -4.35 -2.39
N ALA A 194 4.21 -5.06 -3.51
CA ALA A 194 4.48 -6.50 -3.57
C ALA A 194 4.92 -6.93 -4.98
N PRO A 195 5.67 -8.04 -5.10
CA PRO A 195 6.05 -8.59 -6.40
C PRO A 195 4.87 -9.17 -7.17
N SER A 196 3.80 -9.59 -6.48
CA SER A 196 2.57 -10.11 -7.08
C SER A 196 1.34 -9.68 -6.31
N ASP A 197 0.15 -9.81 -6.92
CA ASP A 197 -1.11 -9.41 -6.32
C ASP A 197 -1.76 -10.50 -5.43
N ILE A 198 -1.14 -11.66 -5.29
CA ILE A 198 -1.72 -12.86 -4.67
C ILE A 198 -2.30 -12.57 -3.28
N TYR A 199 -1.55 -11.89 -2.44
CA TYR A 199 -2.01 -11.55 -1.09
C TYR A 199 -2.87 -10.27 -1.05
N ILE A 200 -2.53 -9.28 -1.84
CA ILE A 200 -3.06 -7.92 -1.74
C ILE A 200 -4.43 -7.76 -2.42
N LYS A 201 -4.67 -8.46 -3.53
CA LYS A 201 -5.87 -8.28 -4.38
C LYS A 201 -7.21 -8.48 -3.66
N HIS A 202 -7.22 -9.20 -2.55
CA HIS A 202 -8.45 -9.53 -1.81
C HIS A 202 -8.83 -8.50 -0.74
N PHE A 203 -7.95 -7.55 -0.43
CA PHE A 203 -8.21 -6.53 0.58
C PHE A 203 -7.83 -5.11 0.15
N ALA A 204 -6.94 -4.94 -0.82
CA ALA A 204 -6.69 -3.62 -1.41
C ALA A 204 -7.89 -3.19 -2.26
N SER A 205 -8.24 -1.91 -2.16
CA SER A 205 -9.33 -1.31 -2.95
C SER A 205 -8.90 -1.03 -4.38
N VAL A 206 -7.62 -0.66 -4.57
CA VAL A 206 -7.04 -0.30 -5.87
C VAL A 206 -5.70 -1.01 -6.03
N LEU A 207 -5.48 -1.58 -7.21
CA LEU A 207 -4.23 -2.21 -7.61
C LEU A 207 -3.59 -1.40 -8.74
N ILE A 208 -2.34 -0.97 -8.52
CA ILE A 208 -1.52 -0.21 -9.46
C ILE A 208 -0.38 -1.13 -9.90
N TYR A 209 -0.33 -1.43 -11.18
CA TYR A 209 0.71 -2.29 -11.76
C TYR A 209 1.81 -1.40 -12.33
N LEU A 210 3.01 -1.58 -11.81
CA LEU A 210 4.22 -0.86 -12.19
C LEU A 210 5.17 -1.78 -12.94
N ASP A 211 5.63 -1.33 -14.10
CA ASP A 211 6.59 -2.04 -14.92
C ASP A 211 7.60 -1.06 -15.52
N HIS A 212 8.91 -1.37 -15.42
CA HIS A 212 10.00 -0.51 -15.90
C HIS A 212 9.81 0.98 -15.57
N GLY A 213 9.43 1.28 -14.33
CA GLY A 213 9.19 2.64 -13.86
C GLY A 213 7.86 3.28 -14.30
N HIS A 214 7.03 2.58 -15.08
CA HIS A 214 5.78 3.11 -15.62
C HIS A 214 4.56 2.43 -15.01
N ILE A 215 3.48 3.20 -14.77
CA ILE A 215 2.17 2.64 -14.45
C ILE A 215 1.53 2.18 -15.76
N TRP A 216 1.45 0.84 -15.96
CA TRP A 216 0.85 0.30 -17.17
C TRP A 216 -0.63 -0.08 -16.97
N LYS A 217 -1.07 -0.28 -15.72
CA LYS A 217 -2.45 -0.65 -15.42
C LYS A 217 -2.86 -0.22 -14.01
N ILE A 218 -4.09 0.27 -13.89
CA ILE A 218 -4.77 0.47 -12.61
C ILE A 218 -6.10 -0.27 -12.67
N ARG A 219 -6.44 -1.03 -11.64
CA ARG A 219 -7.72 -1.72 -11.54
C ARG A 219 -8.23 -1.78 -10.11
N PRO A 220 -9.55 -1.97 -9.89
CA PRO A 220 -10.07 -2.27 -8.56
C PRO A 220 -9.54 -3.62 -8.05
N GLY A 221 -9.41 -3.74 -6.73
CA GLY A 221 -9.19 -5.01 -6.06
C GLY A 221 -10.40 -5.92 -6.13
N ILE A 222 -10.23 -7.17 -5.71
CA ILE A 222 -11.31 -8.16 -5.68
C ILE A 222 -12.02 -8.04 -4.33
N SER A 223 -13.07 -7.21 -4.26
CA SER A 223 -13.90 -7.12 -3.04
C SER A 223 -14.64 -8.45 -2.81
N LYS A 224 -14.52 -9.00 -1.59
CA LYS A 224 -15.33 -10.17 -1.17
C LYS A 224 -16.83 -9.87 -1.04
N ASN A 225 -17.24 -8.59 -1.11
CA ASN A 225 -18.62 -8.13 -0.93
C ASN A 225 -19.32 -7.71 -2.23
N ARG A 226 -19.00 -8.31 -3.35
CA ARG A 226 -19.96 -8.29 -4.46
C ARG A 226 -20.94 -9.44 -4.22
N ASN A 227 -22.10 -9.12 -3.63
CA ASN A 227 -23.26 -10.00 -3.70
C ASN A 227 -23.43 -10.45 -5.16
N PRO A 228 -23.53 -11.76 -5.47
CA PRO A 228 -23.70 -12.24 -6.85
C PRO A 228 -24.98 -11.78 -7.51
N GLY A 229 -25.87 -11.06 -6.79
CA GLY A 229 -27.21 -10.67 -7.23
C GLY A 229 -27.37 -9.32 -7.93
N GLN A 230 -26.33 -8.51 -8.11
CA GLN A 230 -26.42 -7.29 -8.91
C GLN A 230 -25.62 -7.39 -10.21
N ARG A 231 -25.92 -8.36 -11.04
CA ARG A 231 -25.67 -8.23 -12.47
C ARG A 231 -26.67 -7.19 -13.00
N ASN A 232 -26.19 -6.04 -13.40
CA ASN A 232 -26.94 -5.10 -14.20
C ASN A 232 -27.28 -5.78 -15.53
N ASP A 233 -28.46 -6.40 -15.61
CA ASP A 233 -29.13 -6.76 -16.85
C ASP A 233 -29.58 -5.47 -17.56
N LYS A 234 -28.65 -4.80 -18.23
CA LYS A 234 -28.94 -3.78 -19.23
C LYS A 234 -28.15 -4.05 -20.48
N LYS A 235 -28.50 -5.13 -21.20
CA LYS A 235 -28.37 -5.26 -22.65
C LYS A 235 -29.43 -6.27 -23.12
N LYS A 236 -30.71 -5.85 -23.11
CA LYS A 236 -31.70 -6.46 -23.99
C LYS A 236 -31.37 -6.04 -25.41
N TYR A 237 -30.76 -6.91 -26.14
CA TYR A 237 -30.71 -6.82 -27.60
C TYR A 237 -32.15 -6.98 -28.11
N THR A 238 -32.70 -5.92 -28.70
CA THR A 238 -33.90 -5.97 -29.53
C THR A 238 -33.59 -6.78 -30.78
N LYS A 239 -33.96 -8.07 -30.79
CA LYS A 239 -34.00 -8.84 -32.02
C LYS A 239 -35.14 -8.30 -32.89
N GLY A 240 -34.77 -7.73 -34.02
CA GLY A 240 -35.68 -7.25 -35.05
C GLY A 240 -36.62 -8.36 -35.53
N LYS A 241 -37.87 -7.98 -35.65
CA LYS A 241 -38.93 -8.73 -36.33
C LYS A 241 -38.51 -8.97 -37.79
N ASN A 242 -38.28 -10.21 -38.17
CA ASN A 242 -38.14 -10.57 -39.55
C ASN A 242 -39.47 -11.11 -40.07
N ARG A 243 -39.91 -10.52 -41.14
CA ARG A 243 -41.14 -10.65 -41.86
C ARG A 243 -41.40 -12.09 -42.37
N ASN A 244 -42.60 -12.60 -42.08
CA ASN A 244 -43.22 -13.70 -42.81
C ASN A 244 -43.26 -13.40 -44.32
N ARG A 245 -42.58 -14.15 -45.11
CA ARG A 245 -42.87 -14.32 -46.56
C ARG A 245 -43.67 -15.61 -46.72
N LYS A 246 -44.97 -15.48 -46.93
CA LYS A 246 -45.86 -16.52 -47.49
C LYS A 246 -45.33 -17.00 -48.82
N ARG A 247 -45.06 -18.28 -48.97
CA ARG A 247 -44.94 -18.94 -50.26
C ARG A 247 -46.24 -19.66 -50.53
N ASN A 248 -46.92 -19.23 -51.62
CA ASN A 248 -48.08 -19.85 -52.22
C ASN A 248 -47.66 -21.15 -52.93
N PRO A 249 -48.48 -22.22 -52.91
CA PRO A 249 -48.26 -23.41 -53.73
C PRO A 249 -49.00 -23.28 -55.06
N ARG A 250 -48.33 -23.53 -56.17
CA ARG A 250 -48.95 -23.85 -57.46
C ARG A 250 -48.28 -25.08 -58.01
N ARG A 251 -49.10 -26.11 -58.08
CA ARG A 251 -49.54 -26.95 -59.22
C ARG A 251 -48.43 -27.26 -60.27
N LYS A 252 -48.03 -28.46 -60.38
CA LYS A 252 -48.45 -29.58 -61.28
C LYS A 252 -47.70 -30.84 -60.84
#